data_5e7431bd6b471d9bfdb091f1419df0b1
#
_entry.id   5e7431bd6b471d9bfdb091f1419df0b1
#
_cell.length_a   1.000
_cell.length_b   1.000
_cell.length_c   1.000
_cell.angle_alpha   90.00
_cell.angle_beta   90.00
_cell.angle_gamma   90.00
#
_symmetry.space_group_name_H-M   'P 1'
#
loop_
_entity.id
_entity.type
_entity.pdbx_description
1 polymer ?
#
loop_
_entity_poly.entity_id
_entity_poly.type
_entity_poly.pdbx_seq_one_letter_code
_entity_poly.pdbx_strand_id
1 'polypeptide(L)'
;GGGKNPGASTGVSGSSVVSDAMQFVGNPYVWAGNSLTNGVDCSGFVHEVYAHFGISTPRYSQAFKSVGQAVSFDNIQPGDVVVYPGPVAIYAGGGVIVEAQSTKAGITANRSVQCHTILAIRRLV
;
A
#
# COMPACT_ATOMS: atom_id res chain seq x y z
N GLY A 1 7.40 15.44 -8.54
CA GLY A 1 7.04 15.53 -8.06
C GLY A 1 7.47 15.63 -9.35
N GLY A 2 7.61 16.63 -9.63
CA GLY A 2 7.98 16.69 -10.90
C GLY A 2 8.76 15.52 -11.35
N GLY A 3 9.12 14.73 -10.49
CA GLY A 3 9.85 13.56 -10.84
C GLY A 3 9.07 12.67 -11.76
N LYS A 4 9.77 12.05 -12.66
CA LYS A 4 9.18 11.05 -13.52
C LYS A 4 9.23 9.73 -12.83
N ASN A 5 8.18 9.42 -12.15
CA ASN A 5 8.09 8.11 -11.51
C ASN A 5 7.89 7.04 -12.56
N PRO A 6 8.55 5.90 -12.42
CA PRO A 6 8.45 4.84 -13.42
C PRO A 6 7.04 4.39 -13.71
N GLY A 7 6.18 4.40 -12.74
CA GLY A 7 4.85 3.86 -12.90
C GLY A 7 3.81 4.87 -13.32
N ALA A 8 4.13 6.16 -13.39
CA ALA A 8 3.08 7.13 -13.60
C ALA A 8 3.58 8.49 -14.00
N SER A 9 2.70 9.21 -14.67
CA SER A 9 2.89 10.61 -15.00
C SER A 9 1.77 11.44 -14.36
N THR A 10 1.32 11.03 -13.20
CA THR A 10 0.19 11.66 -12.52
C THR A 10 0.58 12.89 -11.71
N GLY A 11 1.88 13.06 -11.43
CA GLY A 11 2.32 14.09 -10.51
C GLY A 11 2.13 13.72 -9.04
N VAL A 12 1.61 12.56 -8.76
CA VAL A 12 1.41 12.07 -7.39
C VAL A 12 2.74 11.59 -6.84
N SER A 13 3.08 12.01 -5.63
CA SER A 13 4.28 11.52 -4.95
C SER A 13 3.94 10.35 -4.02
N GLY A 14 4.95 9.50 -3.78
CA GLY A 14 4.79 8.42 -2.80
C GLY A 14 4.48 8.95 -1.41
N SER A 15 5.06 10.09 -1.03
CA SER A 15 4.78 10.70 0.26
C SER A 15 3.33 11.14 0.39
N SER A 16 2.71 11.62 -0.68
CA SER A 16 1.28 11.96 -0.67
C SER A 16 0.42 10.73 -0.45
N VAL A 17 0.80 9.63 -1.07
CA VAL A 17 0.10 8.34 -0.88
C VAL A 17 0.18 7.91 0.57
N VAL A 18 1.36 7.97 1.17
CA VAL A 18 1.56 7.60 2.58
C VAL A 18 0.76 8.52 3.50
N SER A 19 0.80 9.82 3.23
CA SER A 19 0.06 10.80 4.03
C SER A 19 -1.43 10.50 4.03
N ASP A 20 -1.98 10.16 2.88
CA ASP A 20 -3.38 9.78 2.75
C ASP A 20 -3.66 8.49 3.53
N ALA A 21 -2.83 7.48 3.33
CA ALA A 21 -2.98 6.19 4.00
C ALA A 21 -2.96 6.31 5.52
N MET A 22 -2.07 7.14 6.05
CA MET A 22 -1.90 7.31 7.49
C MET A 22 -3.12 7.90 8.18
N GLN A 23 -3.98 8.63 7.46
CA GLN A 23 -5.21 9.17 8.02
C GLN A 23 -6.16 8.10 8.53
N PHE A 24 -6.04 6.88 8.01
CA PHE A 24 -6.98 5.81 8.29
C PHE A 24 -6.46 4.83 9.36
N VAL A 25 -5.28 5.05 9.89
CA VAL A 25 -4.73 4.23 10.98
C VAL A 25 -5.68 4.29 12.17
N GLY A 26 -6.02 3.13 12.70
CA GLY A 26 -6.99 3.00 13.79
C GLY A 26 -8.39 2.59 13.33
N ASN A 27 -8.68 2.69 12.04
CA ASN A 27 -9.97 2.28 11.50
C ASN A 27 -10.04 0.76 11.36
N PRO A 28 -11.25 0.19 11.26
CA PRO A 28 -11.41 -1.25 11.35
C PRO A 28 -10.98 -2.01 10.10
N TYR A 29 -10.60 -3.27 10.31
CA TYR A 29 -10.42 -4.25 9.25
C TYR A 29 -11.70 -5.07 9.13
N VAL A 30 -12.18 -5.25 7.89
CA VAL A 30 -13.29 -6.16 7.59
C VAL A 30 -12.93 -6.97 6.36
N TRP A 31 -13.02 -8.28 6.46
CA TRP A 31 -12.74 -9.20 5.34
C TRP A 31 -13.61 -8.81 4.14
N ALA A 32 -12.97 -8.68 2.98
CA ALA A 32 -13.61 -8.25 1.74
C ALA A 32 -14.23 -6.85 1.80
N GLY A 33 -13.94 -6.08 2.85
CA GLY A 33 -14.46 -4.72 2.99
C GLY A 33 -13.78 -3.74 2.05
N ASN A 34 -14.52 -2.69 1.67
CA ASN A 34 -14.07 -1.68 0.74
C ASN A 34 -14.17 -0.25 1.29
N SER A 35 -14.31 -0.10 2.60
CA SER A 35 -14.46 1.22 3.21
C SER A 35 -13.27 1.54 4.11
N LEU A 36 -12.55 2.60 3.80
CA LEU A 36 -11.42 3.05 4.63
C LEU A 36 -11.84 3.50 6.02
N THR A 37 -13.10 3.82 6.22
CA THR A 37 -13.62 4.28 7.51
C THR A 37 -14.39 3.20 8.25
N ASN A 38 -15.11 2.34 7.55
CA ASN A 38 -16.02 1.37 8.16
C ASN A 38 -15.54 -0.07 8.09
N GLY A 39 -14.49 -0.33 7.34
CA GLY A 39 -13.92 -1.66 7.27
C GLY A 39 -13.37 -2.01 5.90
N VAL A 40 -12.11 -2.41 5.87
CA VAL A 40 -11.37 -2.72 4.65
C VAL A 40 -10.41 -3.87 4.95
N ASP A 41 -10.14 -4.71 3.96
CA ASP A 41 -9.09 -5.73 4.08
C ASP A 41 -7.77 -5.22 3.49
N CYS A 42 -6.73 -6.05 3.48
CA CYS A 42 -5.38 -5.60 3.10
C CYS A 42 -5.31 -5.08 1.66
N SER A 43 -5.84 -5.82 0.71
CA SER A 43 -5.84 -5.40 -0.69
C SER A 43 -6.81 -4.26 -0.92
N GLY A 44 -7.94 -4.25 -0.22
CA GLY A 44 -8.91 -3.16 -0.27
C GLY A 44 -8.33 -1.85 0.23
N PHE A 45 -7.51 -1.90 1.27
CA PHE A 45 -6.83 -0.72 1.79
C PHE A 45 -5.96 -0.07 0.72
N VAL A 46 -5.09 -0.85 0.09
CA VAL A 46 -4.20 -0.35 -0.96
C VAL A 46 -5.02 0.14 -2.15
N HIS A 47 -6.03 -0.63 -2.54
CA HIS A 47 -6.92 -0.30 -3.65
C HIS A 47 -7.61 1.06 -3.43
N GLU A 48 -8.19 1.26 -2.26
CA GLU A 48 -8.94 2.48 -1.95
C GLU A 48 -8.03 3.70 -1.78
N VAL A 49 -6.86 3.52 -1.18
CA VAL A 49 -5.90 4.62 -1.04
C VAL A 49 -5.46 5.10 -2.42
N TYR A 50 -5.06 4.19 -3.30
CA TYR A 50 -4.64 4.59 -4.64
C TYR A 50 -5.79 5.16 -5.47
N ALA A 51 -7.02 4.71 -5.23
CA ALA A 51 -8.20 5.27 -5.91
C ALA A 51 -8.38 6.76 -5.62
N HIS A 52 -7.98 7.22 -4.44
CA HIS A 52 -8.02 8.65 -4.11
C HIS A 52 -7.17 9.48 -5.05
N PHE A 53 -6.16 8.88 -5.67
CA PHE A 53 -5.24 9.57 -6.58
C PHE A 53 -5.57 9.27 -8.04
N GLY A 54 -6.71 8.64 -8.30
CA GLY A 54 -7.12 8.30 -9.66
C GLY A 54 -6.36 7.14 -10.25
N ILE A 55 -5.71 6.34 -9.43
CA ILE A 55 -4.91 5.20 -9.88
C ILE A 55 -5.71 3.92 -9.63
N SER A 56 -5.99 3.22 -10.73
CA SER A 56 -6.72 1.96 -10.68
C SER A 56 -5.77 0.83 -10.30
N THR A 57 -6.18 -0.02 -9.38
CA THR A 57 -5.38 -1.17 -8.94
C THR A 57 -6.26 -2.41 -8.87
N PRO A 58 -5.64 -3.61 -8.84
CA PRO A 58 -6.41 -4.83 -8.61
C PRO A 58 -7.07 -4.82 -7.23
N ARG A 59 -8.05 -5.70 -7.06
CA ARG A 59 -8.71 -5.88 -5.76
C ARG A 59 -8.15 -7.09 -5.00
N TYR A 60 -7.34 -7.92 -5.66
CA TYR A 60 -6.78 -9.15 -5.10
C TYR A 60 -5.29 -8.95 -4.80
N SER A 61 -4.86 -9.31 -3.60
CA SER A 61 -3.51 -8.97 -3.11
C SER A 61 -2.39 -9.47 -4.03
N GLN A 62 -2.47 -10.71 -4.47
CA GLN A 62 -1.39 -11.30 -5.27
C GLN A 62 -1.31 -10.72 -6.68
N ALA A 63 -2.39 -10.12 -7.18
CA ALA A 63 -2.37 -9.46 -8.48
C ALA A 63 -1.52 -8.18 -8.45
N PHE A 64 -1.24 -7.64 -7.28
CA PHE A 64 -0.35 -6.49 -7.15
C PHE A 64 1.09 -6.80 -7.56
N LYS A 65 1.47 -8.05 -7.67
CA LYS A 65 2.82 -8.42 -8.15
C LYS A 65 3.10 -7.94 -9.57
N SER A 66 2.08 -7.61 -10.33
CA SER A 66 2.20 -7.22 -11.75
C SER A 66 1.91 -5.74 -12.02
N VAL A 67 1.60 -4.95 -10.99
CA VAL A 67 1.27 -3.53 -11.21
C VAL A 67 2.53 -2.68 -11.26
N GLY A 68 2.46 -1.55 -11.95
CA GLY A 68 3.54 -0.57 -11.98
C GLY A 68 4.88 -1.16 -12.38
N GLN A 69 5.94 -0.69 -11.73
CA GLN A 69 7.30 -1.14 -11.99
C GLN A 69 7.89 -1.87 -10.80
N ALA A 70 8.69 -2.89 -11.10
CA ALA A 70 9.42 -3.62 -10.08
C ALA A 70 10.50 -2.74 -9.45
N VAL A 71 10.63 -2.85 -8.14
CA VAL A 71 11.61 -2.09 -7.37
C VAL A 71 12.39 -3.07 -6.51
N SER A 72 13.71 -2.91 -6.46
CA SER A 72 14.53 -3.71 -5.54
C SER A 72 14.36 -3.19 -4.12
N PHE A 73 14.60 -4.05 -3.14
CA PHE A 73 14.49 -3.66 -1.74
C PHE A 73 15.39 -2.45 -1.43
N ASP A 74 16.59 -2.42 -2.01
CA ASP A 74 17.53 -1.31 -1.77
C ASP A 74 17.02 0.04 -2.27
N ASN A 75 16.09 0.03 -3.21
CA ASN A 75 15.54 1.24 -3.80
C ASN A 75 14.12 1.55 -3.32
N ILE A 76 13.65 0.86 -2.29
CA ILE A 76 12.30 1.06 -1.78
C ILE A 76 12.08 2.50 -1.32
N GLN A 77 10.92 3.05 -1.65
CA GLN A 77 10.55 4.43 -1.30
C GLN A 77 9.13 4.46 -0.72
N PRO A 78 8.82 5.47 0.11
CA PRO A 78 7.46 5.64 0.60
C PRO A 78 6.44 5.63 -0.54
N GLY A 79 5.34 4.95 -0.33
CA GLY A 79 4.29 4.79 -1.32
C GLY A 79 4.40 3.51 -2.14
N ASP A 80 5.56 2.87 -2.15
CA ASP A 80 5.71 1.59 -2.85
C ASP A 80 4.80 0.53 -2.24
N VAL A 81 4.25 -0.31 -3.09
CA VAL A 81 3.40 -1.43 -2.68
C VAL A 81 4.28 -2.64 -2.43
N VAL A 82 4.11 -3.25 -1.26
CA VAL A 82 4.89 -4.44 -0.88
C VAL A 82 3.95 -5.63 -0.83
N VAL A 83 4.27 -6.67 -1.58
CA VAL A 83 3.45 -7.89 -1.67
C VAL A 83 4.13 -9.00 -0.90
N TYR A 84 3.37 -9.61 0.01
CA TYR A 84 3.81 -10.74 0.83
C TYR A 84 3.01 -11.99 0.46
N PRO A 85 3.42 -13.17 0.93
CA PRO A 85 2.55 -14.34 0.82
C PRO A 85 1.26 -14.09 1.59
N GLY A 86 0.18 -13.78 0.87
CA GLY A 86 -1.10 -13.41 1.44
C GLY A 86 -1.35 -11.89 1.40
N PRO A 87 -0.81 -11.11 2.33
CA PRO A 87 -1.16 -9.68 2.41
C PRO A 87 -0.38 -8.79 1.46
N VAL A 88 -0.86 -7.56 1.34
CA VAL A 88 -0.21 -6.47 0.61
C VAL A 88 -0.28 -5.23 1.50
N ALA A 89 0.73 -4.37 1.39
CA ALA A 89 0.85 -3.17 2.23
C ALA A 89 1.48 -2.02 1.44
N ILE A 90 1.48 -0.84 2.03
CA ILE A 90 2.16 0.33 1.48
C ILE A 90 3.36 0.64 2.37
N TYR A 91 4.53 0.81 1.75
CA TYR A 91 5.72 1.20 2.49
C TYR A 91 5.57 2.66 2.96
N ALA A 92 5.69 2.86 4.26
CA ALA A 92 5.50 4.19 4.86
C ALA A 92 6.80 4.98 4.98
N GLY A 93 7.94 4.33 4.74
CA GLY A 93 9.23 4.93 5.01
C GLY A 93 9.76 4.48 6.38
N GLY A 94 11.04 4.68 6.62
CA GLY A 94 11.63 4.34 7.91
C GLY A 94 11.60 2.86 8.26
N GLY A 95 11.43 1.99 7.28
CA GLY A 95 11.39 0.55 7.52
C GLY A 95 10.01 0.03 7.96
N VAL A 96 8.97 0.84 7.87
CA VAL A 96 7.63 0.53 8.40
C VAL A 96 6.61 0.47 7.27
N ILE A 97 5.61 -0.40 7.41
CA ILE A 97 4.48 -0.46 6.47
C ILE A 97 3.21 0.09 7.11
N VAL A 98 2.33 0.64 6.27
CA VAL A 98 0.96 0.98 6.64
C VAL A 98 0.03 0.00 5.93
N GLU A 99 -0.94 -0.57 6.66
CA GLU A 99 -1.68 -1.73 6.18
C GLU A 99 -2.98 -1.94 6.94
N ALA A 100 -3.95 -2.58 6.29
CA ALA A 100 -5.07 -3.17 7.01
C ALA A 100 -4.60 -4.55 7.48
N GLN A 101 -4.27 -4.67 8.75
CA GLN A 101 -3.49 -5.78 9.27
C GLN A 101 -4.34 -7.03 9.57
N SER A 102 -5.36 -6.88 10.37
CA SER A 102 -6.22 -7.99 10.79
C SER A 102 -7.49 -7.44 11.43
N THR A 103 -8.48 -8.31 11.59
CA THR A 103 -9.72 -7.95 12.28
C THR A 103 -9.44 -7.37 13.68
N LYS A 104 -8.47 -7.94 14.38
CA LYS A 104 -8.14 -7.51 15.72
C LYS A 104 -7.37 -6.19 15.73
N ALA A 105 -6.43 -6.03 14.81
CA ALA A 105 -5.54 -4.88 14.82
C ALA A 105 -6.06 -3.67 14.05
N GLY A 106 -6.90 -3.90 13.05
CA GLY A 106 -7.36 -2.83 12.17
C GLY A 106 -6.26 -2.33 11.24
N ILE A 107 -6.36 -1.08 10.84
CA ILE A 107 -5.36 -0.41 10.02
C ILE A 107 -4.25 0.09 10.93
N THR A 108 -3.02 -0.31 10.64
CA THR A 108 -1.85 -0.04 11.48
C THR A 108 -0.68 0.50 10.68
N ALA A 109 0.26 1.13 11.38
CA ALA A 109 1.54 1.53 10.81
C ALA A 109 2.64 1.21 11.82
N ASN A 110 2.67 -0.03 12.31
CA ASN A 110 3.54 -0.43 13.42
C ASN A 110 4.35 -1.69 13.17
N ARG A 111 4.34 -2.21 11.93
CA ARG A 111 5.14 -3.41 11.64
C ARG A 111 6.26 -3.07 10.67
N SER A 112 7.38 -3.78 10.84
CA SER A 112 8.50 -3.71 9.92
C SER A 112 8.09 -4.15 8.53
N VAL A 113 8.64 -3.52 7.51
CA VAL A 113 8.48 -3.96 6.12
C VAL A 113 8.98 -5.39 5.94
N GLN A 114 9.86 -5.86 6.81
CA GLN A 114 10.40 -7.22 6.77
C GLN A 114 9.67 -8.17 7.72
N CYS A 115 8.46 -7.83 8.14
CA CYS A 115 7.67 -8.69 9.03
C CYS A 115 7.28 -10.02 8.39
N HIS A 116 7.28 -10.09 7.07
CA HIS A 116 7.05 -11.31 6.29
C HIS A 116 8.03 -11.35 5.13
N THR A 117 8.11 -12.50 4.46
CA THR A 117 8.88 -12.62 3.22
C THR A 117 8.31 -11.69 2.16
N ILE A 118 9.14 -10.87 1.56
CA ILE A 118 8.73 -9.95 0.49
C ILE A 118 8.77 -10.69 -0.84
N LEU A 119 7.63 -10.78 -1.50
CA LEU A 119 7.53 -11.40 -2.83
C LEU A 119 7.76 -10.40 -3.96
N ALA A 120 7.34 -9.17 -3.78
CA ALA A 120 7.49 -8.13 -4.80
C ALA A 120 7.37 -6.76 -4.15
N ILE A 121 8.03 -5.79 -4.75
CA ILE A 121 7.86 -4.37 -4.43
C ILE A 121 7.54 -3.69 -5.74
N ARG A 122 6.44 -2.93 -5.76
CA ARG A 122 5.94 -2.31 -7.00
C ARG A 122 5.74 -0.81 -6.79
N ARG A 123 6.12 -0.03 -7.79
CA ARG A 123 5.97 1.43 -7.75
C ARG A 123 4.94 1.86 -8.77
N LEU A 124 3.92 2.58 -8.29
CA LEU A 124 2.82 3.06 -9.11
C LEU A 124 2.89 4.57 -9.34
N VAL A 125 3.65 5.28 -8.51
CA VAL A 125 3.73 6.76 -8.60
C VAL A 125 5.15 7.26 -8.71
#